data_9d89850b2c830ea037a5aab38ff0b68d
#
_entry.id   9d89850b2c830ea037a5aab38ff0b68d
#
_cell.length_a   1.000
_cell.length_b   1.000
_cell.length_c   1.000
_cell.angle_alpha   90.00
_cell.angle_beta   90.00
_cell.angle_gamma   90.00
#
_symmetry.space_group_name_H-M   'P 1'
#
loop_
_entity.id
_entity.type
_entity.pdbx_description
1 polymer ?
#
loop_
_entity_poly.entity_id
_entity_poly.type
_entity_poly.pdbx_seq_one_letter_code
_entity_poly.pdbx_strand_id
1 'polypeptide(L)'
;MAKVDDFVNEVVDIYHNHGVYIWGGNGEHVVKLTIHTINAMETSQDNTSRVLSYISKCYSKGYDMSKAKAVDCSGLCIAALRKIGAIKPSADYRARDIQTMCEKVALKDLKAGDCVFNKMSGATHMGIFDGFKVIESQGRDVGVTRRDVSAGSWVTGGRLPYFK
;
A
#
# COMPACT_ATOMS: atom_id res chain seq x y z
N MET A 1 -1.86 -8.20 21.36
CA MET A 1 -2.46 -8.61 20.07
C MET A 1 -2.68 -7.36 19.25
N ALA A 2 -2.35 -7.41 17.96
CA ALA A 2 -2.54 -6.28 17.06
C ALA A 2 -4.04 -5.96 16.91
N LYS A 3 -4.38 -4.67 16.89
CA LYS A 3 -5.77 -4.22 16.70
C LYS A 3 -5.96 -3.77 15.26
N VAL A 4 -7.14 -4.02 14.72
CA VAL A 4 -7.47 -3.58 13.36
C VAL A 4 -7.42 -2.06 13.22
N ASP A 5 -7.80 -1.32 14.25
CA ASP A 5 -7.75 0.14 14.24
C ASP A 5 -6.31 0.66 14.12
N ASP A 6 -5.35 0.02 14.79
CA ASP A 6 -3.94 0.40 14.69
C ASP A 6 -3.42 0.16 13.26
N PHE A 7 -3.83 -0.93 12.63
CA PHE A 7 -3.50 -1.23 11.23
C PHE A 7 -4.08 -0.19 10.27
N VAL A 8 -5.37 0.12 10.41
CA VAL A 8 -6.05 1.11 9.57
C VAL A 8 -5.41 2.49 9.76
N ASN A 9 -5.10 2.87 11.00
CA ASN A 9 -4.45 4.14 11.28
C ASN A 9 -3.08 4.26 10.59
N GLU A 10 -2.27 3.20 10.57
CA GLU A 10 -0.98 3.20 9.85
C GLU A 10 -1.16 3.33 8.33
N VAL A 11 -2.16 2.65 7.76
CA VAL A 11 -2.47 2.78 6.33
C VAL A 11 -2.91 4.21 5.99
N VAL A 12 -3.77 4.80 6.82
CA VAL A 12 -4.23 6.19 6.68
C VAL A 12 -3.06 7.16 6.83
N ASP A 13 -2.14 6.91 7.77
CA ASP A 13 -0.95 7.74 7.99
C ASP A 13 -0.03 7.73 6.76
N ILE A 14 0.20 6.58 6.15
CA ILE A 14 0.97 6.47 4.89
C ILE A 14 0.32 7.29 3.78
N TYR A 15 -1.01 7.25 3.66
CA TYR A 15 -1.75 8.05 2.70
C TYR A 15 -1.60 9.56 2.98
N HIS A 16 -1.82 10.01 4.20
CA HIS A 16 -1.73 11.41 4.59
C HIS A 16 -0.32 11.99 4.47
N ASN A 17 0.70 11.17 4.61
CA ASN A 17 2.10 11.56 4.43
C ASN A 17 2.60 11.41 2.98
N HIS A 18 1.68 11.33 2.02
CA HIS A 18 2.00 11.32 0.58
C HIS A 18 2.87 10.14 0.15
N GLY A 19 2.47 8.94 0.52
CA GLY A 19 3.16 7.71 0.14
C GLY A 19 3.44 7.63 -1.36
N VAL A 20 4.62 7.13 -1.70
CA VAL A 20 5.14 7.05 -3.07
C VAL A 20 5.12 5.61 -3.54
N TYR A 21 4.61 5.36 -4.74
CA TYR A 21 4.73 4.03 -5.33
C TYR A 21 6.15 3.79 -5.82
N ILE A 22 6.81 2.82 -5.21
CA ILE A 22 8.10 2.27 -5.69
C ILE A 22 8.00 0.76 -5.65
N TRP A 23 8.33 0.10 -6.75
CA TRP A 23 8.31 -1.36 -6.84
C TRP A 23 9.20 -1.99 -5.76
N GLY A 24 8.66 -2.95 -5.01
CA GLY A 24 9.37 -3.58 -3.89
C GLY A 24 9.43 -2.73 -2.62
N GLY A 25 8.81 -1.54 -2.60
CA GLY A 25 8.73 -0.69 -1.41
C GLY A 25 7.85 -1.31 -0.33
N ASN A 26 8.36 -1.38 0.90
CA ASN A 26 7.71 -1.97 2.07
C ASN A 26 7.76 -1.04 3.30
N GLY A 27 7.76 0.28 3.06
CA GLY A 27 7.72 1.29 4.11
C GLY A 27 9.03 2.04 4.34
N GLU A 28 9.98 1.99 3.42
CA GLU A 28 11.21 2.78 3.48
C GLU A 28 10.89 4.28 3.43
N HIS A 29 11.61 5.09 4.19
CA HIS A 29 11.46 6.54 4.13
C HIS A 29 12.03 7.07 2.81
N VAL A 30 11.20 7.76 2.02
CA VAL A 30 11.57 8.28 0.69
C VAL A 30 12.79 9.20 0.77
N VAL A 31 12.89 10.04 1.80
CA VAL A 31 14.03 10.96 1.98
C VAL A 31 15.37 10.27 2.24
N LYS A 32 15.35 8.98 2.58
CA LYS A 32 16.56 8.16 2.77
C LYS A 32 16.97 7.39 1.53
N LEU A 33 16.14 7.41 0.48
CA LEU A 33 16.42 6.72 -0.77
C LEU A 33 17.21 7.63 -1.71
N THR A 34 18.23 7.05 -2.36
CA THR A 34 18.96 7.71 -3.44
C THR A 34 18.36 7.33 -4.79
N ILE A 35 18.67 8.09 -5.83
CA ILE A 35 18.28 7.75 -7.21
C ILE A 35 18.81 6.35 -7.57
N HIS A 36 20.03 6.01 -7.16
CA HIS A 36 20.61 4.69 -7.37
C HIS A 36 19.78 3.58 -6.71
N THR A 37 19.36 3.77 -5.46
CA THR A 37 18.52 2.81 -4.73
C THR A 37 17.16 2.65 -5.40
N ILE A 38 16.50 3.76 -5.78
CA ILE A 38 15.21 3.72 -6.48
C ILE A 38 15.35 2.99 -7.81
N ASN A 39 16.42 3.25 -8.57
CA ASN A 39 16.66 2.56 -9.84
C ASN A 39 16.88 1.05 -9.67
N ALA A 40 17.54 0.64 -8.60
CA ALA A 40 17.72 -0.78 -8.27
C ALA A 40 16.37 -1.45 -7.89
N MET A 41 15.51 -0.76 -7.15
CA MET A 41 14.18 -1.25 -6.78
C MET A 41 13.26 -1.37 -8.01
N GLU A 42 13.24 -0.35 -8.85
CA GLU A 42 12.37 -0.30 -10.04
C GLU A 42 12.84 -1.17 -11.19
N THR A 43 14.11 -1.49 -11.26
CA THR A 43 14.72 -2.31 -12.34
C THR A 43 14.61 -1.72 -13.76
N SER A 44 14.18 -0.47 -13.89
CA SER A 44 13.98 0.23 -15.18
C SER A 44 14.15 1.73 -14.99
N GLN A 45 14.89 2.38 -15.88
CA GLN A 45 15.07 3.83 -15.87
C GLN A 45 13.77 4.60 -16.12
N ASP A 46 12.90 4.09 -16.99
CA ASP A 46 11.60 4.73 -17.27
C ASP A 46 10.74 4.76 -16.02
N ASN A 47 10.66 3.65 -15.28
CA ASN A 47 9.93 3.59 -14.03
C ASN A 47 10.56 4.48 -12.95
N THR A 48 11.88 4.49 -12.84
CA THR A 48 12.61 5.40 -11.94
C THR A 48 12.27 6.85 -12.24
N SER A 49 12.27 7.24 -13.52
CA SER A 49 11.92 8.60 -13.96
C SER A 49 10.48 8.97 -13.57
N ARG A 50 9.54 8.05 -13.68
CA ARG A 50 8.15 8.25 -13.25
C ARG A 50 8.04 8.48 -11.75
N VAL A 51 8.74 7.67 -10.95
CA VAL A 51 8.80 7.85 -9.49
C VAL A 51 9.37 9.23 -9.13
N LEU A 52 10.51 9.60 -9.71
CA LEU A 52 11.16 10.89 -9.45
C LEU A 52 10.28 12.07 -9.88
N SER A 53 9.58 11.96 -11.00
CA SER A 53 8.63 12.97 -11.46
C SER A 53 7.48 13.15 -10.47
N TYR A 54 6.95 12.07 -9.91
CA TYR A 54 5.91 12.15 -8.88
C TYR A 54 6.42 12.80 -7.59
N ILE A 55 7.60 12.41 -7.11
CA ILE A 55 8.23 13.03 -5.93
C ILE A 55 8.42 14.54 -6.17
N SER A 56 8.95 14.92 -7.32
CA SER A 56 9.14 16.32 -7.71
C SER A 56 7.82 17.10 -7.73
N LYS A 57 6.76 16.49 -8.26
CA LYS A 57 5.40 17.05 -8.25
C LYS A 57 4.88 17.30 -6.83
N CYS A 58 5.13 16.37 -5.91
CA CYS A 58 4.77 16.53 -4.50
C CYS A 58 5.47 17.72 -3.86
N TYR A 59 6.78 17.87 -4.07
CA TYR A 59 7.53 19.05 -3.62
C TYR A 59 7.02 20.34 -4.24
N SER A 60 6.71 20.34 -5.53
CA SER A 60 6.15 21.51 -6.22
C SER A 60 4.80 21.95 -5.67
N LYS A 61 4.02 21.04 -5.12
CA LYS A 61 2.75 21.34 -4.45
C LYS A 61 2.92 21.79 -2.99
N GLY A 62 4.15 21.84 -2.49
CA GLY A 62 4.45 22.22 -1.11
C GLY A 62 4.16 21.12 -0.08
N TYR A 63 4.06 19.87 -0.50
CA TYR A 63 3.85 18.75 0.42
C TYR A 63 5.09 18.49 1.26
N ASP A 64 4.88 18.23 2.55
CA ASP A 64 5.94 17.75 3.44
C ASP A 64 6.19 16.25 3.16
N MET A 65 7.32 15.96 2.51
CA MET A 65 7.73 14.60 2.16
C MET A 65 8.62 13.94 3.22
N SER A 66 8.88 14.60 4.35
CA SER A 66 9.80 14.09 5.38
C SER A 66 9.37 12.76 5.98
N LYS A 67 8.07 12.48 5.99
CA LYS A 67 7.47 11.24 6.50
C LYS A 67 6.94 10.32 5.40
N ALA A 68 7.11 10.69 4.13
CA ALA A 68 6.63 9.89 3.02
C ALA A 68 7.33 8.52 2.97
N LYS A 69 6.54 7.48 2.79
CA LYS A 69 7.02 6.10 2.68
C LYS A 69 6.90 5.57 1.26
N ALA A 70 7.89 4.77 0.86
CA ALA A 70 7.89 4.04 -0.39
C ALA A 70 7.14 2.71 -0.18
N VAL A 71 6.08 2.49 -0.93
CA VAL A 71 5.28 1.25 -0.87
C VAL A 71 4.78 0.88 -2.27
N ASP A 72 4.82 -0.40 -2.63
CA ASP A 72 4.02 -0.91 -3.74
C ASP A 72 2.64 -1.35 -3.24
N CYS A 73 1.86 -2.05 -4.07
CA CYS A 73 0.47 -2.37 -3.71
C CYS A 73 0.38 -3.29 -2.47
N SER A 74 1.17 -4.33 -2.40
CA SER A 74 1.26 -5.20 -1.20
C SER A 74 2.11 -4.57 -0.11
N GLY A 75 3.12 -3.79 -0.48
CA GLY A 75 4.02 -3.10 0.44
C GLY A 75 3.31 -2.13 1.38
N LEU A 76 2.22 -1.52 0.95
CA LEU A 76 1.36 -0.71 1.82
C LEU A 76 0.81 -1.54 2.99
N CYS A 77 0.30 -2.74 2.72
CA CYS A 77 -0.19 -3.68 3.73
C CYS A 77 0.96 -4.17 4.62
N ILE A 78 2.07 -4.57 4.02
CA ILE A 78 3.25 -5.08 4.72
C ILE A 78 3.83 -4.01 5.67
N ALA A 79 4.00 -2.79 5.20
CA ALA A 79 4.50 -1.69 6.02
C ALA A 79 3.65 -1.48 7.28
N ALA A 80 2.32 -1.45 7.13
CA ALA A 80 1.40 -1.27 8.23
C ALA A 80 1.42 -2.47 9.19
N LEU A 81 1.40 -3.70 8.69
CA LEU A 81 1.46 -4.92 9.52
C LEU A 81 2.77 -5.03 10.31
N ARG A 82 3.90 -4.69 9.70
CA ARG A 82 5.21 -4.64 10.39
C ARG A 82 5.21 -3.59 11.50
N LYS A 83 4.69 -2.40 11.20
CA LYS A 83 4.68 -1.27 12.15
C LYS A 83 3.93 -1.59 13.43
N ILE A 84 2.80 -2.28 13.32
CA ILE A 84 1.99 -2.68 14.49
C ILE A 84 2.44 -4.01 15.11
N GLY A 85 3.50 -4.64 14.59
CA GLY A 85 4.04 -5.90 15.10
C GLY A 85 3.17 -7.14 14.80
N ALA A 86 2.27 -7.06 13.83
CA ALA A 86 1.41 -8.19 13.44
C ALA A 86 2.19 -9.26 12.67
N ILE A 87 3.25 -8.88 11.96
CA ILE A 87 4.15 -9.76 11.25
C ILE A 87 5.61 -9.44 11.61
N LYS A 88 6.51 -10.39 11.35
CA LYS A 88 7.95 -10.18 11.56
C LYS A 88 8.50 -9.08 10.64
N PRO A 89 9.52 -8.30 11.08
CA PRO A 89 10.13 -7.27 10.23
C PRO A 89 10.69 -7.77 8.90
N SER A 90 11.06 -9.04 8.82
CA SER A 90 11.59 -9.68 7.60
C SER A 90 10.50 -10.29 6.71
N ALA A 91 9.25 -10.38 7.18
CA ALA A 91 8.17 -10.97 6.40
C ALA A 91 7.81 -10.08 5.20
N ASP A 92 7.70 -10.68 4.04
CA ASP A 92 7.33 -10.00 2.79
C ASP A 92 6.39 -10.91 1.99
N TYR A 93 5.28 -10.34 1.52
CA TYR A 93 4.24 -11.08 0.82
C TYR A 93 3.75 -10.27 -0.38
N ARG A 94 3.55 -10.93 -1.51
CA ARG A 94 2.90 -10.34 -2.68
C ARG A 94 1.38 -10.29 -2.48
N ALA A 95 0.69 -9.50 -3.28
CA ALA A 95 -0.78 -9.39 -3.23
C ALA A 95 -1.48 -10.76 -3.24
N ARG A 96 -1.03 -11.69 -4.08
CA ARG A 96 -1.58 -13.05 -4.16
C ARG A 96 -1.33 -13.88 -2.89
N ASP A 97 -0.20 -13.68 -2.23
CA ASP A 97 0.14 -14.40 -1.00
C ASP A 97 -0.76 -13.90 0.15
N ILE A 98 -0.95 -12.57 0.24
CA ILE A 98 -1.86 -11.94 1.19
C ILE A 98 -3.30 -12.42 0.95
N GLN A 99 -3.74 -12.45 -0.33
CA GLN A 99 -5.06 -12.95 -0.69
C GLN A 99 -5.30 -14.38 -0.21
N THR A 100 -4.31 -15.25 -0.35
CA THR A 100 -4.40 -16.65 0.09
C THR A 100 -4.53 -16.79 1.61
N MET A 101 -3.92 -15.87 2.37
CA MET A 101 -4.01 -15.86 3.84
C MET A 101 -5.34 -15.32 4.36
N CYS A 102 -6.05 -14.53 3.56
CA CYS A 102 -7.29 -13.89 3.98
C CYS A 102 -8.48 -14.85 3.98
N GLU A 103 -9.39 -14.66 4.94
CA GLU A 103 -10.76 -15.12 4.81
C GLU A 103 -11.47 -14.30 3.72
N LYS A 104 -12.10 -14.99 2.77
CA LYS A 104 -12.79 -14.33 1.65
C LYS A 104 -13.99 -13.52 2.13
N VAL A 105 -14.10 -12.29 1.64
CA VAL A 105 -15.20 -11.36 1.97
C VAL A 105 -15.77 -10.78 0.67
N ALA A 106 -17.11 -10.74 0.56
CA ALA A 106 -17.75 -10.05 -0.56
C ALA A 106 -17.56 -8.53 -0.44
N LEU A 107 -17.48 -7.83 -1.56
CA LEU A 107 -17.27 -6.37 -1.56
C LEU A 107 -18.34 -5.60 -0.79
N LYS A 108 -19.59 -6.08 -0.78
CA LYS A 108 -20.70 -5.49 0.00
C LYS A 108 -20.57 -5.66 1.51
N ASP A 109 -19.74 -6.59 1.97
CA ASP A 109 -19.57 -6.96 3.38
C ASP A 109 -18.24 -6.48 3.97
N LEU A 110 -17.52 -5.60 3.26
CA LEU A 110 -16.26 -5.05 3.70
C LEU A 110 -16.37 -4.31 5.03
N LYS A 111 -15.38 -4.53 5.89
CA LYS A 111 -15.17 -3.80 7.15
C LYS A 111 -13.80 -3.12 7.14
N ALA A 112 -13.63 -2.11 7.96
CA ALA A 112 -12.34 -1.44 8.12
C ALA A 112 -11.22 -2.45 8.39
N GLY A 113 -10.12 -2.35 7.64
CA GLY A 113 -8.99 -3.27 7.69
C GLY A 113 -9.08 -4.46 6.74
N ASP A 114 -10.19 -4.67 6.05
CA ASP A 114 -10.28 -5.69 5.01
C ASP A 114 -9.46 -5.25 3.77
N CYS A 115 -8.83 -6.22 3.13
CA CYS A 115 -8.16 -6.02 1.84
C CYS A 115 -9.16 -6.13 0.70
N VAL A 116 -8.87 -5.49 -0.42
CA VAL A 116 -9.57 -5.68 -1.70
C VAL A 116 -8.58 -6.12 -2.77
N PHE A 117 -9.04 -6.95 -3.70
CA PHE A 117 -8.20 -7.58 -4.71
C PHE A 117 -8.81 -7.46 -6.11
N ASN A 118 -7.96 -7.32 -7.12
CA ASN A 118 -8.36 -7.15 -8.52
C ASN A 118 -8.69 -8.46 -9.26
N LYS A 119 -8.55 -9.60 -8.60
CA LYS A 119 -8.88 -10.93 -9.15
C LYS A 119 -9.49 -11.79 -8.05
N MET A 120 -10.30 -12.75 -8.45
CA MET A 120 -10.89 -13.73 -7.52
C MET A 120 -9.84 -14.64 -6.88
N SER A 121 -8.75 -14.90 -7.60
CA SER A 121 -7.59 -15.67 -7.17
C SER A 121 -6.36 -15.19 -7.93
N GLY A 122 -5.18 -15.30 -7.32
CA GLY A 122 -3.93 -14.87 -7.96
C GLY A 122 -3.86 -13.35 -8.17
N ALA A 123 -4.30 -12.56 -7.18
CA ALA A 123 -4.31 -11.11 -7.26
C ALA A 123 -2.94 -10.54 -7.64
N THR A 124 -2.95 -9.55 -8.53
CA THR A 124 -1.78 -8.78 -8.96
C THR A 124 -1.78 -7.35 -8.43
N HIS A 125 -2.92 -6.93 -7.87
CA HIS A 125 -3.09 -5.63 -7.23
C HIS A 125 -4.04 -5.73 -6.05
N MET A 126 -3.81 -4.89 -5.04
CA MET A 126 -4.63 -4.87 -3.84
C MET A 126 -4.69 -3.46 -3.23
N GLY A 127 -5.68 -3.26 -2.39
CA GLY A 127 -5.84 -2.10 -1.53
C GLY A 127 -6.40 -2.49 -0.18
N ILE A 128 -6.59 -1.51 0.70
CA ILE A 128 -7.14 -1.70 2.05
C ILE A 128 -8.35 -0.79 2.22
N PHE A 129 -9.45 -1.37 2.68
CA PHE A 129 -10.67 -0.63 2.98
C PHE A 129 -10.57 -0.01 4.38
N ASP A 130 -10.69 1.31 4.47
CA ASP A 130 -10.54 2.04 5.73
C ASP A 130 -11.84 2.19 6.53
N GLY A 131 -12.91 1.56 6.05
CA GLY A 131 -14.27 1.68 6.60
C GLY A 131 -15.19 2.55 5.76
N PHE A 132 -14.65 3.34 4.83
CA PHE A 132 -15.38 4.25 3.93
C PHE A 132 -14.91 4.13 2.49
N LYS A 133 -13.62 4.10 2.26
CA LYS A 133 -12.96 4.10 0.95
C LYS A 133 -11.81 3.11 0.93
N VAL A 134 -11.27 2.88 -0.27
CA VAL A 134 -10.06 2.07 -0.45
C VAL A 134 -8.83 2.98 -0.53
N ILE A 135 -7.85 2.66 0.30
CA ILE A 135 -6.50 3.22 0.22
C ILE A 135 -5.63 2.19 -0.49
N GLU A 136 -4.94 2.63 -1.55
CA GLU A 136 -4.07 1.78 -2.36
C GLU A 136 -2.80 2.50 -2.79
N SER A 137 -1.70 1.80 -2.89
CA SER A 137 -0.55 2.29 -3.63
C SER A 137 -0.82 2.04 -5.10
N GLN A 138 -1.37 3.06 -5.77
CA GLN A 138 -2.06 2.90 -7.04
C GLN A 138 -1.09 2.78 -8.22
N GLY A 139 -0.02 3.53 -8.19
CA GLY A 139 0.98 3.51 -9.25
C GLY A 139 1.97 4.67 -9.13
N ARG A 140 3.00 4.63 -9.97
CA ARG A 140 4.14 5.56 -9.93
C ARG A 140 3.77 7.01 -10.17
N ASP A 141 2.72 7.25 -10.97
CA ASP A 141 2.33 8.60 -11.37
C ASP A 141 1.42 9.30 -10.34
N VAL A 142 0.84 8.55 -9.42
CA VAL A 142 -0.18 9.04 -8.48
C VAL A 142 0.09 8.68 -7.01
N GLY A 143 1.01 7.75 -6.72
CA GLY A 143 1.36 7.33 -5.37
C GLY A 143 0.23 6.61 -4.64
N VAL A 144 0.17 6.81 -3.33
CA VAL A 144 -0.90 6.26 -2.48
C VAL A 144 -2.13 7.14 -2.59
N THR A 145 -3.27 6.53 -2.93
CA THR A 145 -4.55 7.21 -3.16
C THR A 145 -5.65 6.66 -2.27
N ARG A 146 -6.71 7.43 -2.10
CA ARG A 146 -7.91 7.05 -1.37
C ARG A 146 -9.13 7.33 -2.23
N ARG A 147 -9.84 6.28 -2.65
CA ARG A 147 -10.95 6.39 -3.60
C ARG A 147 -12.12 5.49 -3.19
N ASP A 148 -13.31 5.78 -3.71
CA ASP A 148 -14.46 4.90 -3.52
C ASP A 148 -14.17 3.48 -4.02
N VAL A 149 -14.78 2.47 -3.40
CA VAL A 149 -14.62 1.07 -3.84
C VAL A 149 -14.95 0.91 -5.32
N SER A 150 -16.00 1.60 -5.79
CA SER A 150 -16.44 1.57 -7.19
C SER A 150 -15.45 2.22 -8.19
N ALA A 151 -14.51 3.02 -7.71
CA ALA A 151 -13.50 3.67 -8.57
C ALA A 151 -12.34 2.74 -8.96
N GLY A 152 -12.17 1.61 -8.27
CA GLY A 152 -11.17 0.59 -8.57
C GLY A 152 -11.74 -0.61 -9.29
N SER A 153 -10.86 -1.46 -9.81
CA SER A 153 -11.25 -2.72 -10.48
C SER A 153 -11.28 -3.89 -9.49
N TRP A 154 -11.88 -3.68 -8.33
CA TRP A 154 -11.97 -4.68 -7.28
C TRP A 154 -13.04 -5.71 -7.58
N VAL A 155 -12.74 -7.00 -7.35
CA VAL A 155 -13.66 -8.11 -7.59
C VAL A 155 -14.00 -8.90 -6.33
N THR A 156 -13.12 -8.87 -5.32
CA THR A 156 -13.33 -9.57 -4.04
C THR A 156 -12.58 -8.87 -2.93
N GLY A 157 -13.01 -9.11 -1.70
CA GLY A 157 -12.31 -8.71 -0.49
C GLY A 157 -11.72 -9.89 0.26
N GLY A 158 -10.92 -9.58 1.28
CA GLY A 158 -10.35 -10.56 2.17
C GLY A 158 -10.02 -9.99 3.54
N ARG A 159 -10.34 -10.73 4.57
CA ARG A 159 -10.07 -10.38 5.97
C ARG A 159 -8.78 -10.99 6.44
N LEU A 160 -7.87 -10.16 6.89
CA LEU A 160 -6.57 -10.60 7.41
C LEU A 160 -6.73 -11.41 8.71
N PRO A 161 -5.92 -12.47 8.93
CA PRO A 161 -6.05 -13.34 10.09
C PRO A 161 -5.42 -12.79 11.37
N TYR A 162 -4.87 -11.58 11.35
CA TYR A 162 -4.08 -11.01 12.44
C TYR A 162 -4.89 -10.26 13.49
N PHE A 163 -6.17 -9.99 13.22
CA PHE A 163 -7.05 -9.21 14.10
C PHE A 163 -8.18 -10.08 14.65
N LYS A 164 -8.58 -9.81 15.90
CA LYS A 164 -9.76 -10.41 16.53
C LYS A 164 -10.79 -9.36 16.85
#